data_0de90a6b38d6a39875d68e4486790beb
#
_entry.id   0de90a6b38d6a39875d68e4486790beb
#
_cell.length_a   1.000
_cell.length_b   1.000
_cell.length_c   1.000
_cell.angle_alpha   90.00
_cell.angle_beta   90.00
_cell.angle_gamma   90.00
#
_symmetry.space_group_name_H-M   'P 1'
#
loop_
_entity.id
_entity.type
_entity.pdbx_description
1 polymer ?
#
loop_
_entity_poly.entity_id
_entity_poly.type
_entity_poly.pdbx_seq_one_letter_code
_entity_poly.pdbx_strand_id
1 'polypeptide(L)'
;MFVNFRYLFDFLLILLIPFQALSDQAEQSDTSENAVLLILGDSLSAAYGLQQHEGWVSLLQKMWQDDNIPIDIVNAAVSGETTDGGLARFPRLLEQHNPTHVLIELGGNDGLQGHNIGKIRNNLDSLVSVAKESNAVVFLQEMQIPSNYGKRYTQMFTQNFNKVAEAQDV
;
A
#
# COMPACT_ATOMS: atom_id res chain seq x y z
N MET A 1 69.85 -40.77 37.23
CA MET A 1 68.74 -39.81 37.31
C MET A 1 68.18 -39.67 35.86
N PHE A 2 67.15 -40.48 35.59
CA PHE A 2 66.59 -40.61 34.28
C PHE A 2 65.48 -39.56 34.13
N VAL A 3 65.63 -38.62 33.22
CA VAL A 3 64.60 -37.63 32.87
C VAL A 3 63.79 -38.24 31.72
N ASN A 4 62.49 -38.46 31.94
CA ASN A 4 61.55 -39.00 30.98
C ASN A 4 61.32 -38.01 29.83
N PHE A 5 61.73 -38.41 28.62
CA PHE A 5 61.55 -37.72 27.36
C PHE A 5 60.24 -38.12 26.67
N ARG A 6 59.11 -37.88 27.34
CA ARG A 6 57.78 -38.42 26.90
C ARG A 6 56.70 -37.36 26.64
N TYR A 7 57.04 -36.09 26.67
CA TYR A 7 56.03 -35.02 26.47
C TYR A 7 56.34 -34.04 25.32
N LEU A 8 57.11 -34.48 24.31
CA LEU A 8 57.47 -33.59 23.19
C LEU A 8 56.78 -33.93 21.88
N PHE A 9 55.74 -34.77 21.86
CA PHE A 9 55.06 -35.18 20.64
C PHE A 9 53.57 -34.85 20.58
N ASP A 10 52.99 -34.25 21.60
CA ASP A 10 51.54 -33.95 21.62
C ASP A 10 51.17 -32.48 21.31
N PHE A 11 52.10 -31.66 20.77
CA PHE A 11 51.86 -30.24 20.53
C PHE A 11 51.86 -29.82 19.05
N LEU A 12 51.79 -30.73 18.10
CA LEU A 12 51.86 -30.42 16.68
C LEU A 12 50.71 -31.00 15.88
N LEU A 13 49.50 -31.07 16.43
CA LEU A 13 48.32 -31.58 15.68
C LEU A 13 47.09 -30.72 15.83
N ILE A 14 47.23 -29.40 16.07
CA ILE A 14 46.08 -28.49 16.08
C ILE A 14 46.46 -27.25 15.23
N LEU A 15 46.49 -27.40 13.90
CA LEU A 15 46.47 -26.27 12.96
C LEU A 15 46.28 -26.75 11.52
N LEU A 16 45.22 -27.56 11.30
CA LEU A 16 44.64 -27.76 9.98
C LEU A 16 43.15 -27.61 10.10
N ILE A 17 42.67 -26.41 10.46
CA ILE A 17 41.32 -26.00 10.21
C ILE A 17 41.26 -25.62 8.73
N PRO A 18 40.46 -26.30 7.88
CA PRO A 18 40.34 -25.91 6.50
C PRO A 18 39.70 -24.53 6.44
N PHE A 19 40.42 -23.58 5.90
CA PHE A 19 39.99 -22.20 5.58
C PHE A 19 38.97 -22.20 4.42
N GLN A 20 38.02 -23.11 4.41
CA GLN A 20 36.99 -23.23 3.37
C GLN A 20 35.56 -23.01 3.85
N ALA A 21 35.35 -22.49 5.07
CA ALA A 21 34.00 -22.27 5.62
C ALA A 21 33.61 -20.78 5.74
N LEU A 22 34.21 -19.90 4.94
CA LEU A 22 33.96 -18.46 4.99
C LEU A 22 33.57 -17.84 3.63
N SER A 23 33.12 -18.64 2.66
CA SER A 23 32.67 -18.13 1.36
C SER A 23 31.21 -18.39 1.02
N ASP A 24 30.38 -18.84 1.99
CA ASP A 24 28.96 -19.17 1.74
C ASP A 24 28.00 -18.24 2.47
N GLN A 25 28.38 -16.98 2.72
CA GLN A 25 27.46 -15.96 3.22
C GLN A 25 27.54 -14.67 2.41
N ALA A 26 27.27 -14.74 1.12
CA ALA A 26 27.04 -13.53 0.32
C ALA A 26 26.27 -13.83 -0.94
N GLU A 27 25.11 -14.50 -0.81
CA GLU A 27 24.04 -14.41 -1.80
C GLU A 27 22.72 -14.50 -1.04
N GLN A 28 22.50 -13.59 -0.09
CA GLN A 28 21.17 -13.18 0.23
C GLN A 28 20.72 -12.39 -0.99
N SER A 29 20.05 -13.08 -1.91
CA SER A 29 19.26 -12.44 -2.94
C SER A 29 18.26 -11.56 -2.19
N ASP A 30 18.53 -10.27 -2.15
CA ASP A 30 17.57 -9.24 -1.80
C ASP A 30 16.50 -9.26 -2.91
N THR A 31 15.63 -10.26 -2.85
CA THR A 31 14.34 -10.22 -3.53
C THR A 31 13.51 -9.23 -2.73
N SER A 32 13.81 -7.94 -2.85
CA SER A 32 12.88 -6.92 -2.40
C SER A 32 11.59 -7.17 -3.14
N GLU A 33 10.60 -7.74 -2.46
CA GLU A 33 9.25 -7.84 -3.01
C GLU A 33 8.85 -6.44 -3.46
N ASN A 34 8.30 -6.33 -4.68
CA ASN A 34 7.81 -5.05 -5.18
C ASN A 34 6.83 -4.45 -4.17
N ALA A 35 6.90 -3.14 -3.98
CA ALA A 35 5.86 -2.46 -3.23
C ALA A 35 4.50 -2.64 -3.95
N VAL A 36 3.43 -2.79 -3.19
CA VAL A 36 2.08 -2.96 -3.73
C VAL A 36 1.24 -1.73 -3.41
N LEU A 37 0.76 -1.04 -4.45
CA LEU A 37 -0.21 0.04 -4.33
C LEU A 37 -1.62 -0.48 -4.62
N LEU A 38 -2.46 -0.57 -3.59
CA LEU A 38 -3.89 -0.85 -3.74
C LEU A 38 -4.66 0.45 -3.97
N ILE A 39 -5.42 0.52 -5.06
CA ILE A 39 -6.31 1.64 -5.36
C ILE A 39 -7.74 1.22 -5.02
N LEU A 40 -8.30 1.78 -3.95
CA LEU A 40 -9.69 1.65 -3.56
C LEU A 40 -10.45 2.87 -4.13
N GLY A 41 -11.04 2.69 -5.31
CA GLY A 41 -11.60 3.79 -6.08
C GLY A 41 -12.98 3.52 -6.69
N ASP A 42 -13.47 4.52 -7.40
CA ASP A 42 -14.74 4.47 -8.11
C ASP A 42 -14.58 4.40 -9.64
N SER A 43 -15.51 5.00 -10.37
CA SER A 43 -15.51 5.00 -11.83
C SER A 43 -14.31 5.72 -12.46
N LEU A 44 -13.70 6.67 -11.77
CA LEU A 44 -12.52 7.40 -12.25
C LEU A 44 -11.31 6.48 -12.37
N SER A 45 -11.11 5.60 -11.39
CA SER A 45 -10.03 4.61 -11.39
C SER A 45 -10.39 3.32 -12.12
N ALA A 46 -11.69 3.01 -12.28
CA ALA A 46 -12.18 1.83 -12.99
C ALA A 46 -12.16 1.96 -14.52
N ALA A 47 -11.63 3.05 -15.08
CA ALA A 47 -11.63 3.36 -16.51
C ALA A 47 -13.05 3.39 -17.15
N TYR A 48 -14.05 3.90 -16.40
CA TYR A 48 -15.43 3.95 -16.93
C TYR A 48 -15.52 4.75 -18.22
N GLY A 49 -16.11 4.13 -19.26
CA GLY A 49 -16.25 4.73 -20.59
C GLY A 49 -15.00 4.69 -21.46
N LEU A 50 -13.92 4.04 -21.00
CA LEU A 50 -12.65 3.85 -21.70
C LEU A 50 -12.35 2.37 -21.91
N GLN A 51 -11.42 2.05 -22.79
CA GLN A 51 -10.76 0.76 -22.78
C GLN A 51 -9.90 0.64 -21.53
N GLN A 52 -9.74 -0.56 -20.96
CA GLN A 52 -8.99 -0.75 -19.70
C GLN A 52 -7.56 -0.17 -19.76
N HIS A 53 -6.87 -0.34 -20.89
CA HIS A 53 -5.51 0.15 -21.09
C HIS A 53 -5.40 1.68 -21.28
N GLU A 54 -6.52 2.39 -21.50
CA GLU A 54 -6.60 3.85 -21.62
C GLU A 54 -6.84 4.52 -20.26
N GLY A 55 -7.25 3.75 -19.23
CA GLY A 55 -7.45 4.25 -17.88
C GLY A 55 -6.12 4.68 -17.24
N TRP A 56 -6.16 5.76 -16.43
CA TRP A 56 -4.97 6.35 -15.83
C TRP A 56 -4.18 5.34 -14.97
N VAL A 57 -4.84 4.38 -14.31
CA VAL A 57 -4.17 3.36 -13.50
C VAL A 57 -3.31 2.44 -14.37
N SER A 58 -3.85 2.00 -15.51
CA SER A 58 -3.10 1.16 -16.46
C SER A 58 -1.93 1.92 -17.08
N LEU A 59 -2.12 3.20 -17.39
CA LEU A 59 -1.06 4.06 -17.91
C LEU A 59 0.05 4.28 -16.88
N LEU A 60 -0.31 4.50 -15.62
CA LEU A 60 0.64 4.65 -14.52
C LEU A 60 1.45 3.36 -14.31
N GLN A 61 0.79 2.20 -14.27
CA GLN A 61 1.47 0.91 -14.15
C GLN A 61 2.46 0.69 -15.29
N LYS A 62 2.03 1.00 -16.53
CA LYS A 62 2.92 0.89 -17.69
C LYS A 62 4.12 1.83 -17.58
N MET A 63 3.92 3.07 -17.20
CA MET A 63 5.01 4.05 -17.01
C MET A 63 6.02 3.56 -15.97
N TRP A 64 5.54 3.05 -14.83
CA TRP A 64 6.42 2.51 -13.79
C TRP A 64 7.19 1.28 -14.24
N GLN A 65 6.57 0.41 -15.04
CA GLN A 65 7.26 -0.75 -15.65
C GLN A 65 8.34 -0.30 -16.64
N ASP A 66 8.02 0.65 -17.52
CA ASP A 66 8.97 1.19 -18.50
C ASP A 66 10.19 1.85 -17.80
N ASP A 67 9.97 2.49 -16.65
CA ASP A 67 10.99 3.16 -15.84
C ASP A 67 11.67 2.24 -14.81
N ASN A 68 11.32 0.94 -14.78
CA ASN A 68 11.81 -0.06 -13.81
C ASN A 68 11.57 0.34 -12.34
N ILE A 69 10.45 1.02 -12.04
CA ILE A 69 10.01 1.32 -10.68
C ILE A 69 9.37 0.07 -10.09
N PRO A 70 9.88 -0.48 -8.97
CA PRO A 70 9.44 -1.76 -8.42
C PRO A 70 8.15 -1.62 -7.60
N ILE A 71 7.06 -1.18 -8.25
CA ILE A 71 5.74 -1.02 -7.64
C ILE A 71 4.69 -1.70 -8.51
N ASP A 72 3.94 -2.62 -7.92
CA ASP A 72 2.79 -3.25 -8.55
C ASP A 72 1.49 -2.56 -8.13
N ILE A 73 0.61 -2.28 -9.09
CA ILE A 73 -0.68 -1.66 -8.80
C ILE A 73 -1.80 -2.71 -8.80
N VAL A 74 -2.53 -2.78 -7.70
CA VAL A 74 -3.80 -3.51 -7.60
C VAL A 74 -4.93 -2.51 -7.75
N ASN A 75 -5.55 -2.47 -8.92
CA ASN A 75 -6.72 -1.63 -9.15
C ASN A 75 -7.98 -2.34 -8.66
N ALA A 76 -8.47 -1.96 -7.48
CA ALA A 76 -9.68 -2.46 -6.86
C ALA A 76 -10.87 -1.49 -7.02
N ALA A 77 -10.82 -0.59 -8.01
CA ALA A 77 -11.88 0.37 -8.25
C ALA A 77 -13.15 -0.28 -8.84
N VAL A 78 -14.32 0.20 -8.42
CA VAL A 78 -15.63 -0.25 -8.89
C VAL A 78 -16.48 0.95 -9.27
N SER A 79 -16.96 0.98 -10.52
CA SER A 79 -17.82 2.09 -10.99
C SER A 79 -19.07 2.24 -10.13
N GLY A 80 -19.34 3.48 -9.69
CA GLY A 80 -20.50 3.78 -8.83
C GLY A 80 -20.27 3.51 -7.34
N GLU A 81 -19.08 3.10 -6.95
CA GLU A 81 -18.75 2.79 -5.54
C GLU A 81 -18.93 3.99 -4.63
N THR A 82 -19.49 3.75 -3.46
CA THR A 82 -19.62 4.72 -2.38
C THR A 82 -18.67 4.39 -1.25
N THR A 83 -18.52 5.30 -0.30
CA THR A 83 -17.72 5.04 0.91
C THR A 83 -18.24 3.85 1.72
N ASP A 84 -19.56 3.60 1.75
CA ASP A 84 -20.17 2.41 2.39
C ASP A 84 -19.73 1.11 1.69
N GLY A 85 -19.85 1.06 0.36
CA GLY A 85 -19.49 -0.12 -0.41
C GLY A 85 -18.00 -0.43 -0.33
N GLY A 86 -17.16 0.62 -0.47
CA GLY A 86 -15.72 0.52 -0.28
C GLY A 86 -15.37 -0.06 1.09
N LEU A 87 -15.92 0.50 2.16
CA LEU A 87 -15.66 0.05 3.54
C LEU A 87 -16.06 -1.41 3.76
N ALA A 88 -17.16 -1.86 3.17
CA ALA A 88 -17.66 -3.23 3.34
C ALA A 88 -16.71 -4.30 2.76
N ARG A 89 -15.98 -3.99 1.67
CA ARG A 89 -15.08 -4.95 1.00
C ARG A 89 -13.60 -4.73 1.31
N PHE A 90 -13.25 -3.60 1.89
CA PHE A 90 -11.86 -3.18 2.08
C PHE A 90 -11.03 -4.14 2.94
N PRO A 91 -11.51 -4.65 4.11
CA PRO A 91 -10.73 -5.58 4.92
C PRO A 91 -10.29 -6.83 4.14
N ARG A 92 -11.18 -7.39 3.30
CA ARG A 92 -10.85 -8.54 2.46
C ARG A 92 -9.78 -8.21 1.41
N LEU A 93 -9.82 -7.00 0.82
CA LEU A 93 -8.82 -6.56 -0.15
C LEU A 93 -7.44 -6.41 0.49
N LEU A 94 -7.38 -5.85 1.70
CA LEU A 94 -6.13 -5.73 2.46
C LEU A 94 -5.55 -7.12 2.77
N GLU A 95 -6.36 -8.05 3.26
CA GLU A 95 -5.94 -9.42 3.53
C GLU A 95 -5.46 -10.15 2.25
N GLN A 96 -6.17 -9.97 1.13
CA GLN A 96 -5.87 -10.66 -0.12
C GLN A 96 -4.59 -10.15 -0.78
N HIS A 97 -4.33 -8.85 -0.71
CA HIS A 97 -3.26 -8.21 -1.49
C HIS A 97 -2.07 -7.73 -0.65
N ASN A 98 -2.21 -7.70 0.67
CA ASN A 98 -1.20 -7.25 1.61
C ASN A 98 -0.44 -5.99 1.13
N PRO A 99 -1.16 -4.89 0.80
CA PRO A 99 -0.57 -3.72 0.16
C PRO A 99 0.37 -2.98 1.11
N THR A 100 1.48 -2.46 0.58
CA THR A 100 2.37 -1.55 1.28
C THR A 100 1.85 -0.10 1.25
N HIS A 101 1.04 0.23 0.23
CA HIS A 101 0.46 1.55 0.01
C HIS A 101 -1.01 1.40 -0.39
N VAL A 102 -1.83 2.34 0.06
CA VAL A 102 -3.25 2.40 -0.30
C VAL A 102 -3.60 3.81 -0.77
N LEU A 103 -4.20 3.92 -1.94
CA LEU A 103 -4.88 5.14 -2.39
C LEU A 103 -6.39 4.97 -2.20
N ILE A 104 -7.01 5.83 -1.39
CA ILE A 104 -8.47 5.90 -1.22
C ILE A 104 -8.99 7.03 -2.11
N GLU A 105 -9.70 6.67 -3.19
CA GLU A 105 -10.32 7.56 -4.16
C GLU A 105 -11.83 7.29 -4.18
N LEU A 106 -12.54 7.66 -3.08
CA LEU A 106 -13.97 7.42 -2.86
C LEU A 106 -14.66 8.67 -2.29
N GLY A 107 -15.98 8.63 -2.30
CA GLY A 107 -16.85 9.68 -1.75
C GLY A 107 -17.50 10.53 -2.84
N GLY A 108 -16.99 10.52 -4.07
CA GLY A 108 -17.59 11.22 -5.18
C GLY A 108 -19.06 10.83 -5.40
N ASN A 109 -19.35 9.53 -5.44
CA ASN A 109 -20.72 9.01 -5.60
C ASN A 109 -21.62 9.33 -4.39
N ASP A 110 -21.08 9.30 -3.16
CA ASP A 110 -21.81 9.74 -1.97
C ASP A 110 -22.24 11.20 -2.10
N GLY A 111 -21.32 12.06 -2.51
CA GLY A 111 -21.58 13.48 -2.74
C GLY A 111 -22.61 13.74 -3.83
N LEU A 112 -22.51 13.03 -4.97
CA LEU A 112 -23.45 13.11 -6.09
C LEU A 112 -24.84 12.58 -5.74
N GLN A 113 -24.95 11.63 -4.81
CA GLN A 113 -26.22 11.12 -4.30
C GLN A 113 -26.79 11.94 -3.13
N GLY A 114 -26.08 13.00 -2.69
CA GLY A 114 -26.52 13.86 -1.62
C GLY A 114 -26.50 13.19 -0.24
N HIS A 115 -25.60 12.23 -0.02
CA HIS A 115 -25.47 11.53 1.25
C HIS A 115 -25.12 12.49 2.40
N ASN A 116 -25.40 12.05 3.63
CA ASN A 116 -25.09 12.83 4.82
C ASN A 116 -23.59 13.07 4.97
N ILE A 117 -23.20 14.34 5.08
CA ILE A 117 -21.80 14.79 5.15
C ILE A 117 -21.04 14.15 6.32
N GLY A 118 -21.68 14.01 7.48
CA GLY A 118 -21.07 13.36 8.64
C GLY A 118 -20.83 11.88 8.44
N LYS A 119 -21.75 11.20 7.74
CA LYS A 119 -21.59 9.79 7.39
C LYS A 119 -20.41 9.58 6.43
N ILE A 120 -20.32 10.40 5.37
CA ILE A 120 -19.20 10.35 4.42
C ILE A 120 -17.88 10.50 5.17
N ARG A 121 -17.77 11.51 6.07
CA ARG A 121 -16.56 11.73 6.86
C ARG A 121 -16.22 10.52 7.73
N ASN A 122 -17.21 9.96 8.45
CA ASN A 122 -16.97 8.82 9.33
C ASN A 122 -16.50 7.59 8.54
N ASN A 123 -17.04 7.38 7.35
CA ASN A 123 -16.61 6.28 6.48
C ASN A 123 -15.18 6.50 5.96
N LEU A 124 -14.84 7.72 5.50
CA LEU A 124 -13.48 8.05 5.08
C LEU A 124 -12.48 7.86 6.23
N ASP A 125 -12.82 8.33 7.43
CA ASP A 125 -12.01 8.15 8.64
C ASP A 125 -11.79 6.67 8.95
N SER A 126 -12.86 5.86 8.88
CA SER A 126 -12.76 4.40 9.07
C SER A 126 -11.92 3.71 8.00
N LEU A 127 -12.03 4.12 6.73
CA LEU A 127 -11.22 3.58 5.63
C LEU A 127 -9.72 3.86 5.87
N VAL A 128 -9.38 5.09 6.26
CA VAL A 128 -7.99 5.45 6.58
C VAL A 128 -7.49 4.65 7.79
N SER A 129 -8.29 4.54 8.86
CA SER A 129 -7.92 3.78 10.06
C SER A 129 -7.63 2.31 9.74
N VAL A 130 -8.52 1.65 9.00
CA VAL A 130 -8.38 0.24 8.60
C VAL A 130 -7.14 0.02 7.74
N ALA A 131 -6.83 0.95 6.81
CA ALA A 131 -5.62 0.88 6.01
C ALA A 131 -4.34 1.03 6.86
N LYS A 132 -4.33 1.97 7.81
CA LYS A 132 -3.20 2.16 8.73
C LYS A 132 -2.99 0.96 9.65
N GLU A 133 -4.07 0.32 10.12
CA GLU A 133 -4.00 -0.92 10.92
C GLU A 133 -3.36 -2.08 10.16
N SER A 134 -3.41 -2.08 8.82
CA SER A 134 -2.69 -3.04 7.99
C SER A 134 -1.21 -2.68 7.73
N ASN A 135 -0.68 -1.62 8.38
CA ASN A 135 0.65 -1.05 8.19
C ASN A 135 0.91 -0.49 6.78
N ALA A 136 -0.12 -0.17 6.02
CA ALA A 136 0.03 0.50 4.73
C ALA A 136 0.23 2.01 4.88
N VAL A 137 1.04 2.59 4.00
CA VAL A 137 1.08 4.05 3.80
C VAL A 137 -0.20 4.46 3.08
N VAL A 138 -0.92 5.46 3.61
CA VAL A 138 -2.24 5.84 3.11
C VAL A 138 -2.21 7.18 2.41
N PHE A 139 -2.81 7.22 1.22
CA PHE A 139 -3.11 8.44 0.48
C PHE A 139 -4.62 8.60 0.39
N LEU A 140 -5.13 9.75 0.81
CA LEU A 140 -6.55 10.11 0.69
C LEU A 140 -6.73 11.15 -0.40
N GLN A 141 -7.38 10.76 -1.50
CA GLN A 141 -7.67 11.66 -2.63
C GLN A 141 -8.83 12.59 -2.27
N GLU A 142 -8.61 13.91 -2.30
CA GLU A 142 -9.70 14.87 -2.21
C GLU A 142 -10.61 14.78 -3.44
N MET A 143 -11.91 14.67 -3.19
CA MET A 143 -12.93 14.63 -4.23
C MET A 143 -13.72 15.93 -4.24
N GLN A 144 -14.18 16.33 -5.41
CA GLN A 144 -15.06 17.50 -5.60
C GLN A 144 -16.33 17.10 -6.32
N ILE A 145 -17.42 17.79 -6.01
CA ILE A 145 -18.72 17.62 -6.67
C ILE A 145 -19.16 18.95 -7.32
N PRO A 146 -20.02 18.90 -8.36
CA PRO A 146 -20.49 20.09 -9.05
C PRO A 146 -21.16 21.11 -8.12
N SER A 147 -20.96 22.39 -8.39
CA SER A 147 -21.44 23.51 -7.55
C SER A 147 -22.97 23.62 -7.47
N ASN A 148 -23.71 23.00 -8.42
CA ASN A 148 -25.17 22.97 -8.45
C ASN A 148 -25.80 22.17 -7.28
N TYR A 149 -25.00 21.41 -6.52
CA TYR A 149 -25.43 20.80 -5.24
C TYR A 149 -25.57 21.80 -4.10
N GLY A 150 -25.26 23.06 -4.34
CA GLY A 150 -25.35 24.16 -3.40
C GLY A 150 -24.06 24.39 -2.61
N LYS A 151 -23.69 25.69 -2.48
CA LYS A 151 -22.40 26.11 -1.93
C LYS A 151 -22.09 25.50 -0.55
N ARG A 152 -23.09 25.44 0.35
CA ARG A 152 -22.90 24.90 1.70
C ARG A 152 -22.55 23.40 1.64
N TYR A 153 -23.29 22.61 0.87
CA TYR A 153 -23.08 21.18 0.77
C TYR A 153 -21.71 20.87 0.13
N THR A 154 -21.38 21.49 -0.99
CA THR A 154 -20.11 21.30 -1.69
C THR A 154 -18.91 21.68 -0.81
N GLN A 155 -18.97 22.79 -0.09
CA GLN A 155 -17.91 23.16 0.83
C GLN A 155 -17.73 22.15 1.98
N MET A 156 -18.84 21.72 2.61
CA MET A 156 -18.78 20.72 3.68
C MET A 156 -18.28 19.37 3.17
N PHE A 157 -18.65 19.00 1.95
CA PHE A 157 -18.19 17.78 1.30
C PHE A 157 -16.66 17.79 1.12
N THR A 158 -16.11 18.79 0.44
CA THR A 158 -14.65 18.93 0.22
C THR A 158 -13.89 19.02 1.54
N GLN A 159 -14.38 19.78 2.53
CA GLN A 159 -13.75 19.89 3.84
C GLN A 159 -13.65 18.57 4.62
N ASN A 160 -14.46 17.55 4.29
CA ASN A 160 -14.36 16.25 4.97
C ASN A 160 -13.00 15.59 4.73
N PHE A 161 -12.48 15.67 3.52
CA PHE A 161 -11.18 15.08 3.16
C PHE A 161 -10.05 15.72 3.96
N ASN A 162 -9.99 17.04 3.99
CA ASN A 162 -8.98 17.78 4.78
C ASN A 162 -9.07 17.45 6.28
N LYS A 163 -10.31 17.39 6.83
CA LYS A 163 -10.50 17.06 8.25
C LYS A 163 -10.07 15.63 8.59
N VAL A 164 -10.32 14.67 7.70
CA VAL A 164 -9.85 13.29 7.89
C VAL A 164 -8.34 13.22 7.75
N ALA A 165 -7.79 13.85 6.71
CA ALA A 165 -6.34 13.86 6.47
C ALA A 165 -5.57 14.47 7.67
N GLU A 166 -6.03 15.62 8.17
CA GLU A 166 -5.44 16.29 9.35
C GLU A 166 -5.58 15.43 10.62
N ALA A 167 -6.76 14.81 10.84
CA ALA A 167 -7.01 14.00 12.04
C ALA A 167 -6.22 12.69 12.05
N GLN A 168 -5.99 12.11 10.88
CA GLN A 168 -5.33 10.82 10.69
C GLN A 168 -3.85 10.95 10.33
N ASP A 169 -3.35 12.16 10.09
CA ASP A 169 -1.97 12.42 9.64
C ASP A 169 -1.62 11.63 8.35
N VAL A 170 -2.37 11.91 7.28
CA VAL A 170 -2.23 11.31 5.95
C VAL A 170 -2.33 12.37 4.85
#